data_67913e832ca10df5ad4e617c93695e06
#
_entry.id   67913e832ca10df5ad4e617c93695e06
#
_cell.length_a   1.000
_cell.length_b   1.000
_cell.length_c   1.000
_cell.angle_alpha   90.00
_cell.angle_beta   90.00
_cell.angle_gamma   90.00
#
_symmetry.space_group_name_H-M   'P 1'
#
loop_
_entity.id
_entity.type
_entity.pdbx_description
1 polymer ?
#
loop_
_entity_poly.entity_id
_entity_poly.type
_entity_poly.pdbx_seq_one_letter_code
_entity_poly.pdbx_strand_id
1 'polypeptide(L)'
;PGPVNWAPYNPEPAPGMVRLWSWEAIAHGAEVVSYFRWRQAPFAQEQMHAGLQRPDGSSAPGLAQASQVAKELKELKDIQQVQAKVAIVFDYESCWAWEVQPQGKDFSYFGLIYDYYKSFRSLGLSIDILSPYHKNLDDYKIVVMPGLMHIDKSLELAIESFKGVLIAGPRTGSKTLNMHVPKELPPIVPGINGIVASVETLRPNASISIEEGGNFICWMENLVDCDNVIEQCDDGR
;
A
#
# COMPACT_ATOMS: atom_id res chain seq x y z
N PRO A 1 -23.34 -3.03 1.16
CA PRO A 1 -23.62 -4.29 1.85
C PRO A 1 -24.11 -5.41 0.93
N GLY A 2 -24.13 -5.20 -0.36
CA GLY A 2 -24.47 -6.15 -1.41
C GLY A 2 -23.86 -5.74 -2.74
N PRO A 3 -24.23 -6.39 -3.87
CA PRO A 3 -23.71 -6.06 -5.19
C PRO A 3 -23.94 -4.59 -5.57
N VAL A 4 -22.97 -3.98 -6.26
CA VAL A 4 -23.03 -2.56 -6.67
C VAL A 4 -23.16 -2.34 -8.17
N ASN A 5 -22.99 -3.38 -8.98
CA ASN A 5 -23.21 -3.40 -10.43
C ASN A 5 -22.37 -2.45 -11.31
N TRP A 6 -21.25 -1.96 -10.80
CA TRP A 6 -20.33 -1.14 -11.59
C TRP A 6 -19.18 -1.93 -12.22
N ALA A 7 -18.87 -3.08 -11.68
CA ALA A 7 -17.79 -3.94 -12.18
C ALA A 7 -18.32 -4.92 -13.24
N PRO A 8 -17.44 -5.48 -14.08
CA PRO A 8 -17.81 -6.57 -14.99
C PRO A 8 -18.41 -7.79 -14.29
N TYR A 9 -18.00 -8.02 -13.02
CA TYR A 9 -18.50 -9.09 -12.16
C TYR A 9 -18.89 -8.50 -10.81
N ASN A 10 -20.13 -8.79 -10.36
CA ASN A 10 -20.68 -8.23 -9.13
C ASN A 10 -21.23 -9.35 -8.24
N PRO A 11 -20.35 -10.14 -7.60
CA PRO A 11 -20.77 -11.21 -6.72
C PRO A 11 -21.45 -10.66 -5.46
N GLU A 12 -22.35 -11.43 -4.90
CA GLU A 12 -22.87 -11.14 -3.57
C GLU A 12 -21.79 -11.42 -2.52
N PRO A 13 -21.64 -10.55 -1.49
CA PRO A 13 -20.74 -10.82 -0.38
C PRO A 13 -21.04 -12.15 0.30
N ALA A 14 -20.02 -12.98 0.51
CA ALA A 14 -20.20 -14.23 1.26
C ALA A 14 -20.68 -13.95 2.70
N PRO A 15 -21.35 -14.92 3.34
CA PRO A 15 -21.78 -14.77 4.73
C PRO A 15 -20.61 -14.37 5.64
N GLY A 16 -20.79 -13.31 6.42
CA GLY A 16 -19.76 -12.76 7.31
C GLY A 16 -18.87 -11.68 6.71
N MET A 17 -18.86 -11.49 5.39
CA MET A 17 -17.97 -10.51 4.73
C MET A 17 -18.31 -9.07 5.09
N VAL A 18 -19.59 -8.70 5.18
CA VAL A 18 -19.98 -7.33 5.57
C VAL A 18 -19.50 -7.01 7.00
N ARG A 19 -19.60 -7.98 7.91
CA ARG A 19 -19.08 -7.84 9.27
C ARG A 19 -17.55 -7.74 9.26
N LEU A 20 -16.86 -8.61 8.53
CA LEU A 20 -15.39 -8.61 8.41
C LEU A 20 -14.87 -7.27 7.89
N TRP A 21 -15.39 -6.75 6.79
CA TRP A 21 -14.98 -5.46 6.22
C TRP A 21 -15.23 -4.28 7.18
N SER A 22 -16.32 -4.34 7.94
CA SER A 22 -16.60 -3.30 8.95
C SER A 22 -15.55 -3.32 10.06
N TRP A 23 -15.21 -4.49 10.57
CA TRP A 23 -14.19 -4.65 11.60
C TRP A 23 -12.78 -4.37 11.07
N GLU A 24 -12.50 -4.71 9.84
CA GLU A 24 -11.24 -4.36 9.18
C GLU A 24 -11.05 -2.83 9.11
N ALA A 25 -12.07 -2.10 8.68
CA ALA A 25 -12.02 -0.63 8.67
C ALA A 25 -11.77 -0.05 10.07
N ILE A 26 -12.48 -0.54 11.08
CA ILE A 26 -12.30 -0.11 12.47
C ILE A 26 -10.91 -0.46 13.00
N ALA A 27 -10.42 -1.66 12.72
CA ALA A 27 -9.08 -2.09 13.11
C ALA A 27 -7.95 -1.25 12.47
N HIS A 28 -8.23 -0.62 11.33
CA HIS A 28 -7.34 0.34 10.67
C HIS A 28 -7.63 1.80 11.02
N GLY A 29 -8.38 2.04 12.10
CA GLY A 29 -8.58 3.36 12.66
C GLY A 29 -9.79 4.14 12.14
N ALA A 30 -10.71 3.51 11.42
CA ALA A 30 -11.95 4.17 11.05
C ALA A 30 -12.82 4.41 12.29
N GLU A 31 -13.21 5.66 12.51
CA GLU A 31 -14.12 6.04 13.60
C GLU A 31 -15.59 5.77 13.24
N VAL A 32 -15.90 5.74 11.94
CA VAL A 32 -17.26 5.57 11.44
C VAL A 32 -17.25 4.59 10.27
N VAL A 33 -18.13 3.62 10.30
CA VAL A 33 -18.46 2.76 9.15
C VAL A 33 -19.86 3.09 8.66
N SER A 34 -19.95 3.59 7.44
CA SER A 34 -21.22 3.96 6.80
C SER A 34 -21.54 2.98 5.66
N TYR A 35 -22.74 2.45 5.67
CA TYR A 35 -23.19 1.51 4.66
C TYR A 35 -23.98 2.21 3.57
N PHE A 36 -23.51 2.15 2.35
CA PHE A 36 -24.28 2.52 1.19
C PHE A 36 -25.07 1.28 0.72
N ARG A 37 -26.36 1.27 0.79
CA ARG A 37 -27.33 2.30 1.20
C ARG A 37 -28.35 1.68 2.16
N TRP A 38 -29.19 2.50 2.81
CA TRP A 38 -30.23 1.98 3.72
C TRP A 38 -31.21 1.07 2.99
N ARG A 39 -31.85 1.57 1.93
CA ARG A 39 -32.80 0.81 1.12
C ARG A 39 -32.44 0.93 -0.36
N GLN A 40 -32.49 -0.18 -1.09
CA GLN A 40 -32.35 -0.19 -2.54
C GLN A 40 -33.44 0.69 -3.18
N ALA A 41 -33.06 1.62 -4.04
CA ALA A 41 -34.00 2.49 -4.72
C ALA A 41 -34.76 1.69 -5.80
N PRO A 42 -36.09 1.83 -5.89
CA PRO A 42 -36.88 1.18 -6.92
C PRO A 42 -36.86 1.93 -8.27
N PHE A 43 -36.11 3.04 -8.38
CA PHE A 43 -36.04 3.91 -9.55
C PHE A 43 -34.67 4.58 -9.67
N ALA A 44 -34.46 5.31 -10.77
CA ALA A 44 -33.22 6.03 -11.11
C ALA A 44 -32.03 5.13 -11.46
N GLN A 45 -30.85 5.73 -11.68
CA GLN A 45 -29.67 5.03 -12.16
C GLN A 45 -29.12 3.99 -11.18
N GLU A 46 -29.22 4.28 -9.90
CA GLU A 46 -28.64 3.41 -8.86
C GLU A 46 -29.64 2.35 -8.33
N GLN A 47 -30.71 2.09 -9.08
CA GLN A 47 -31.70 1.07 -8.70
C GLN A 47 -31.13 -0.34 -8.58
N MET A 48 -29.99 -0.61 -9.22
CA MET A 48 -29.32 -1.90 -9.15
C MET A 48 -28.40 -2.05 -7.93
N HIS A 49 -28.16 -0.98 -7.19
CA HIS A 49 -27.34 -1.07 -5.97
C HIS A 49 -28.12 -1.63 -4.81
N ALA A 50 -27.67 -2.76 -4.28
CA ALA A 50 -28.26 -3.36 -3.11
C ALA A 50 -28.11 -2.47 -1.88
N GLY A 51 -29.15 -2.42 -1.06
CA GLY A 51 -29.17 -1.74 0.24
C GLY A 51 -29.12 -2.70 1.42
N LEU A 52 -29.25 -2.17 2.63
CA LEU A 52 -29.52 -2.96 3.83
C LEU A 52 -30.97 -3.47 3.84
N GLN A 53 -31.83 -2.78 3.12
CA GLN A 53 -33.20 -3.23 2.82
C GLN A 53 -33.39 -3.36 1.31
N ARG A 54 -34.27 -4.27 0.92
CA ARG A 54 -34.75 -4.42 -0.46
C ARG A 54 -35.74 -3.31 -0.80
N PRO A 55 -36.14 -3.14 -2.08
CA PRO A 55 -37.08 -2.11 -2.49
C PRO A 55 -38.45 -2.18 -1.77
N ASP A 56 -38.88 -3.38 -1.38
CA ASP A 56 -40.13 -3.62 -0.64
C ASP A 56 -40.01 -3.35 0.88
N GLY A 57 -38.82 -2.94 1.36
CA GLY A 57 -38.54 -2.71 2.78
C GLY A 57 -38.13 -3.96 3.56
N SER A 58 -38.14 -5.14 2.95
CA SER A 58 -37.66 -6.36 3.59
C SER A 58 -36.15 -6.33 3.80
N SER A 59 -35.65 -7.06 4.83
CA SER A 59 -34.24 -7.12 5.16
C SER A 59 -33.42 -7.79 4.06
N ALA A 60 -32.32 -7.14 3.63
CA ALA A 60 -31.31 -7.76 2.83
C ALA A 60 -30.29 -8.50 3.72
N PRO A 61 -29.48 -9.47 3.18
CA PRO A 61 -28.55 -10.26 3.98
C PRO A 61 -27.55 -9.43 4.80
N GLY A 62 -27.10 -8.29 4.26
CA GLY A 62 -26.14 -7.41 4.93
C GLY A 62 -26.68 -6.70 6.18
N LEU A 63 -27.99 -6.55 6.34
CA LEU A 63 -28.59 -5.86 7.49
C LEU A 63 -28.31 -6.59 8.82
N ALA A 64 -28.43 -7.92 8.83
CA ALA A 64 -28.15 -8.69 10.04
C ALA A 64 -26.70 -8.53 10.50
N GLN A 65 -25.75 -8.55 9.57
CA GLN A 65 -24.32 -8.38 9.84
C GLN A 65 -23.99 -6.95 10.30
N ALA A 66 -24.53 -5.92 9.65
CA ALA A 66 -24.38 -4.54 10.07
C ALA A 66 -24.95 -4.30 11.48
N SER A 67 -26.12 -4.89 11.76
CA SER A 67 -26.73 -4.83 13.10
C SER A 67 -25.91 -5.54 14.17
N GLN A 68 -25.25 -6.65 13.79
CA GLN A 68 -24.35 -7.36 14.69
C GLN A 68 -23.12 -6.50 15.01
N VAL A 69 -22.47 -5.88 14.02
CA VAL A 69 -21.36 -4.94 14.23
C VAL A 69 -21.77 -3.81 15.17
N ALA A 70 -22.95 -3.21 14.97
CA ALA A 70 -23.45 -2.15 15.83
C ALA A 70 -23.66 -2.59 17.29
N LYS A 71 -24.04 -3.85 17.54
CA LYS A 71 -24.14 -4.41 18.89
C LYS A 71 -22.75 -4.64 19.50
N GLU A 72 -21.85 -5.26 18.75
CA GLU A 72 -20.48 -5.53 19.18
C GLU A 72 -19.73 -4.24 19.55
N LEU A 73 -19.87 -3.19 18.74
CA LEU A 73 -19.27 -1.88 19.03
C LEU A 73 -19.81 -1.22 20.32
N LYS A 74 -21.08 -1.43 20.67
CA LYS A 74 -21.63 -0.92 21.92
C LYS A 74 -21.07 -1.61 23.16
N GLU A 75 -20.60 -2.84 23.02
CA GLU A 75 -20.00 -3.63 24.11
C GLU A 75 -18.54 -3.26 24.32
N LEU A 76 -17.86 -2.72 23.30
CA LEU A 76 -16.48 -2.23 23.38
C LEU A 76 -16.46 -0.83 24.01
N LYS A 77 -15.82 -0.72 25.17
CA LYS A 77 -15.79 0.55 25.91
C LYS A 77 -14.78 1.55 25.37
N ASP A 78 -13.61 1.05 24.93
CA ASP A 78 -12.53 1.89 24.39
C ASP A 78 -11.77 1.10 23.30
N ILE A 79 -11.82 1.60 22.07
CA ILE A 79 -10.95 1.10 21.00
C ILE A 79 -9.77 2.07 20.93
N GLN A 80 -8.62 1.64 21.47
CA GLN A 80 -7.40 2.44 21.36
C GLN A 80 -6.67 2.08 20.08
N GLN A 81 -6.32 3.10 19.31
CA GLN A 81 -5.35 2.93 18.24
C GLN A 81 -3.97 2.65 18.83
N VAL A 82 -3.36 1.57 18.42
CA VAL A 82 -1.97 1.27 18.74
C VAL A 82 -1.13 1.67 17.53
N GLN A 83 -0.20 2.58 17.73
CA GLN A 83 0.73 2.99 16.69
C GLN A 83 1.60 1.82 16.23
N ALA A 84 1.67 1.61 14.93
CA ALA A 84 2.53 0.61 14.34
C ALA A 84 4.03 0.95 14.54
N LYS A 85 4.89 -0.07 14.50
CA LYS A 85 6.34 0.14 14.53
C LYS A 85 6.96 0.12 13.12
N VAL A 86 6.17 -0.23 12.12
CA VAL A 86 6.53 -0.18 10.70
C VAL A 86 5.66 0.85 10.01
N ALA A 87 6.27 1.64 9.15
CA ALA A 87 5.55 2.58 8.28
C ALA A 87 5.92 2.35 6.82
N ILE A 88 4.97 2.51 5.93
CA ILE A 88 5.18 2.57 4.48
C ILE A 88 4.78 3.95 4.00
N VAL A 89 5.68 4.64 3.32
CA VAL A 89 5.39 5.94 2.69
C VAL A 89 4.69 5.69 1.36
N PHE A 90 3.49 6.24 1.21
CA PHE A 90 2.70 6.18 0.00
C PHE A 90 2.51 7.57 -0.60
N ASP A 91 2.73 7.68 -1.91
CA ASP A 91 2.63 8.94 -2.63
C ASP A 91 1.82 8.80 -3.92
N TYR A 92 0.75 9.62 -4.04
CA TYR A 92 -0.08 9.64 -5.24
C TYR A 92 0.65 10.21 -6.46
N GLU A 93 1.53 11.18 -6.29
CA GLU A 93 2.28 11.76 -7.41
C GLU A 93 3.24 10.74 -8.01
N SER A 94 3.92 9.95 -7.15
CA SER A 94 4.71 8.80 -7.61
C SER A 94 3.83 7.76 -8.32
N CYS A 95 2.65 7.45 -7.77
CA CYS A 95 1.71 6.52 -8.40
C CYS A 95 1.33 6.97 -9.81
N TRP A 96 0.95 8.23 -9.99
CA TRP A 96 0.59 8.79 -11.31
C TRP A 96 1.80 8.83 -12.27
N ALA A 97 2.99 9.17 -11.77
CA ALA A 97 4.20 9.15 -12.58
C ALA A 97 4.55 7.74 -13.08
N TRP A 98 4.33 6.72 -12.25
CA TRP A 98 4.47 5.32 -12.67
C TRP A 98 3.47 4.93 -13.76
N GLU A 99 2.23 5.39 -13.68
CA GLU A 99 1.20 5.14 -14.69
C GLU A 99 1.49 5.83 -16.03
N VAL A 100 2.01 7.06 -15.99
CA VAL A 100 2.39 7.82 -17.19
C VAL A 100 3.66 7.26 -17.85
N GLN A 101 4.60 6.73 -17.06
CA GLN A 101 5.85 6.15 -17.51
C GLN A 101 6.04 4.74 -16.97
N PRO A 102 5.20 3.78 -17.40
CA PRO A 102 5.30 2.40 -16.92
C PRO A 102 6.62 1.78 -17.40
N GLN A 103 7.23 0.99 -16.53
CA GLN A 103 8.51 0.34 -16.77
C GLN A 103 8.38 -1.18 -16.67
N GLY A 104 7.39 -1.73 -17.33
CA GLY A 104 7.09 -3.14 -17.36
C GLY A 104 5.59 -3.41 -17.26
N LYS A 105 5.15 -4.47 -17.91
CA LYS A 105 3.73 -4.82 -18.00
C LYS A 105 3.12 -5.16 -16.64
N ASP A 106 3.88 -5.88 -15.82
CA ASP A 106 3.40 -6.47 -14.56
C ASP A 106 4.05 -5.78 -13.33
N PHE A 107 4.60 -4.56 -13.52
CA PHE A 107 5.24 -3.78 -12.48
C PHE A 107 4.49 -2.48 -12.24
N SER A 108 3.71 -2.41 -11.18
CA SER A 108 2.89 -1.26 -10.81
C SER A 108 3.25 -0.76 -9.42
N TYR A 109 3.12 0.56 -9.22
CA TYR A 109 3.38 1.18 -7.91
C TYR A 109 2.49 0.60 -6.81
N PHE A 110 1.19 0.49 -7.06
CA PHE A 110 0.25 -0.04 -6.06
C PHE A 110 0.52 -1.51 -5.74
N GLY A 111 0.87 -2.31 -6.76
CA GLY A 111 1.27 -3.71 -6.57
C GLY A 111 2.51 -3.82 -5.70
N LEU A 112 3.55 -3.00 -5.96
CA LEU A 112 4.77 -2.96 -5.17
C LEU A 112 4.50 -2.60 -3.69
N ILE A 113 3.73 -1.54 -3.43
CA ILE A 113 3.31 -1.14 -2.07
C ILE A 113 2.60 -2.29 -1.38
N TYR A 114 1.68 -2.95 -2.08
CA TYR A 114 0.90 -4.05 -1.53
C TYR A 114 1.75 -5.29 -1.21
N ASP A 115 2.77 -5.56 -2.01
CA ASP A 115 3.70 -6.66 -1.76
C ASP A 115 4.55 -6.42 -0.51
N TYR A 116 5.07 -5.20 -0.31
CA TYR A 116 5.72 -4.82 0.95
C TYR A 116 4.76 -4.93 2.13
N TYR A 117 3.55 -4.41 1.99
CA TYR A 117 2.52 -4.51 3.02
C TYR A 117 2.23 -5.95 3.42
N LYS A 118 1.96 -6.83 2.44
CA LYS A 118 1.72 -8.27 2.69
C LYS A 118 2.89 -8.94 3.39
N SER A 119 4.11 -8.63 2.97
CA SER A 119 5.32 -9.22 3.54
C SER A 119 5.44 -8.91 5.04
N PHE A 120 5.30 -7.65 5.43
CA PHE A 120 5.31 -7.28 6.85
C PHE A 120 4.11 -7.85 7.62
N ARG A 121 2.92 -7.88 7.01
CA ARG A 121 1.74 -8.51 7.63
C ARG A 121 1.93 -10.00 7.86
N SER A 122 2.61 -10.71 6.97
CA SER A 122 2.91 -12.14 7.13
C SER A 122 3.84 -12.41 8.32
N LEU A 123 4.64 -11.43 8.72
CA LEU A 123 5.47 -11.46 9.92
C LEU A 123 4.70 -11.06 11.20
N GLY A 124 3.38 -10.82 11.10
CA GLY A 124 2.55 -10.41 12.24
C GLY A 124 2.69 -8.93 12.64
N LEU A 125 3.35 -8.11 11.82
CA LEU A 125 3.58 -6.70 12.12
C LEU A 125 2.38 -5.84 11.69
N SER A 126 2.04 -4.83 12.48
CA SER A 126 1.14 -3.75 12.10
C SER A 126 1.90 -2.69 11.32
N ILE A 127 1.21 -2.01 10.39
CA ILE A 127 1.82 -1.06 9.46
C ILE A 127 0.95 0.18 9.39
N ASP A 128 1.56 1.35 9.51
CA ASP A 128 0.94 2.63 9.20
C ASP A 128 1.31 3.05 7.77
N ILE A 129 0.38 3.66 7.07
CA ILE A 129 0.61 4.25 5.75
C ILE A 129 0.78 5.76 5.94
N LEU A 130 1.94 6.28 5.57
CA LEU A 130 2.31 7.67 5.74
C LEU A 130 2.26 8.44 4.43
N SER A 131 1.88 9.71 4.53
CA SER A 131 2.07 10.68 3.45
C SER A 131 3.56 10.98 3.24
N PRO A 132 4.01 11.30 2.01
CA PRO A 132 5.38 11.75 1.73
C PRO A 132 5.74 13.08 2.42
N TYR A 133 4.75 13.80 2.94
CA TYR A 133 4.93 15.04 3.70
C TYR A 133 4.98 14.83 5.22
N HIS A 134 5.12 13.59 5.68
CA HIS A 134 5.21 13.27 7.10
C HIS A 134 6.52 13.79 7.68
N LYS A 135 6.44 14.48 8.83
CA LYS A 135 7.57 15.27 9.38
C LYS A 135 8.30 14.61 10.54
N ASN A 136 7.75 13.52 11.08
CA ASN A 136 8.34 12.84 12.22
C ASN A 136 8.28 11.32 12.04
N LEU A 137 9.45 10.69 12.02
CA LEU A 137 9.59 9.23 11.88
C LEU A 137 10.00 8.54 13.19
N ASP A 138 10.20 9.28 14.29
CA ASP A 138 10.80 8.75 15.53
C ASP A 138 9.96 7.66 16.20
N ASP A 139 8.67 7.64 15.96
CA ASP A 139 7.76 6.63 16.52
C ASP A 139 7.91 5.25 15.88
N TYR A 140 8.55 5.18 14.71
CA TYR A 140 8.72 3.96 13.95
C TYR A 140 10.09 3.32 14.19
N LYS A 141 10.17 2.01 13.95
CA LYS A 141 11.42 1.26 13.95
C LYS A 141 11.90 0.98 12.52
N ILE A 142 10.96 0.83 11.62
CA ILE A 142 11.22 0.56 10.19
C ILE A 142 10.34 1.51 9.38
N VAL A 143 10.95 2.21 8.44
CA VAL A 143 10.26 3.03 7.44
C VAL A 143 10.63 2.53 6.06
N VAL A 144 9.63 2.27 5.25
CA VAL A 144 9.78 1.71 3.91
C VAL A 144 9.26 2.70 2.88
N MET A 145 10.03 2.94 1.84
CA MET A 145 9.71 3.84 0.74
C MET A 145 9.77 3.08 -0.60
N PRO A 146 8.78 2.27 -0.93
CA PRO A 146 8.80 1.52 -2.17
C PRO A 146 8.38 2.42 -3.33
N GLY A 147 9.29 2.71 -4.24
CA GLY A 147 8.97 3.45 -5.46
C GLY A 147 8.60 4.92 -5.28
N LEU A 148 8.97 5.52 -4.16
CA LEU A 148 8.79 6.95 -3.90
C LEU A 148 9.75 7.73 -4.79
N MET A 149 9.27 8.21 -5.95
CA MET A 149 10.13 8.76 -7.00
C MET A 149 10.92 9.99 -6.58
N HIS A 150 10.34 10.85 -5.75
CA HIS A 150 11.02 12.04 -5.22
C HIS A 150 10.86 12.13 -3.71
N ILE A 151 11.82 12.76 -3.06
CA ILE A 151 11.80 13.01 -1.63
C ILE A 151 11.52 14.50 -1.40
N ASP A 152 10.41 14.81 -0.74
CA ASP A 152 10.10 16.18 -0.33
C ASP A 152 11.06 16.64 0.77
N LYS A 153 11.35 17.94 0.83
CA LYS A 153 12.29 18.48 1.83
C LYS A 153 11.90 18.20 3.27
N SER A 154 10.60 18.10 3.57
CA SER A 154 10.14 17.77 4.92
C SER A 154 10.44 16.31 5.29
N LEU A 155 10.27 15.39 4.35
CA LEU A 155 10.60 13.99 4.53
C LEU A 155 12.13 13.78 4.56
N GLU A 156 12.88 14.49 3.71
CA GLU A 156 14.35 14.49 3.73
C GLU A 156 14.87 14.80 5.13
N LEU A 157 14.41 15.90 5.76
CA LEU A 157 14.79 16.28 7.11
C LEU A 157 14.36 15.24 8.17
N ALA A 158 13.21 14.64 8.00
CA ALA A 158 12.76 13.57 8.88
C ALA A 158 13.62 12.31 8.75
N ILE A 159 14.06 11.96 7.55
CA ILE A 159 14.97 10.83 7.28
C ILE A 159 16.36 11.11 7.90
N GLU A 160 16.91 12.31 7.74
CA GLU A 160 18.21 12.69 8.31
C GLU A 160 18.26 12.52 9.84
N SER A 161 17.14 12.75 10.53
CA SER A 161 17.03 12.59 11.99
C SER A 161 16.65 11.17 12.42
N PHE A 162 16.13 10.35 11.52
CA PHE A 162 15.61 9.02 11.81
C PHE A 162 16.72 8.06 12.30
N LYS A 163 16.43 7.28 13.35
CA LYS A 163 17.38 6.34 13.97
C LYS A 163 17.01 4.87 13.78
N GLY A 164 15.90 4.62 13.10
CA GLY A 164 15.45 3.28 12.77
C GLY A 164 16.06 2.74 11.46
N VAL A 165 15.47 1.69 10.95
CA VAL A 165 15.84 1.08 9.68
C VAL A 165 15.05 1.74 8.55
N LEU A 166 15.77 2.30 7.57
CA LEU A 166 15.19 2.85 6.37
C LEU A 166 15.36 1.85 5.21
N ILE A 167 14.27 1.53 4.53
CA ILE A 167 14.26 0.65 3.35
C ILE A 167 13.79 1.46 2.15
N ALA A 168 14.68 1.72 1.21
CA ALA A 168 14.32 2.27 -0.09
C ALA A 168 14.07 1.11 -1.06
N GLY A 169 12.87 1.07 -1.62
CA GLY A 169 12.54 0.12 -2.68
C GLY A 169 12.96 0.64 -4.06
N PRO A 170 12.68 -0.14 -5.12
CA PRO A 170 13.06 0.24 -6.47
C PRO A 170 12.46 1.59 -6.87
N ARG A 171 13.19 2.34 -7.69
CA ARG A 171 12.85 3.67 -8.22
C ARG A 171 12.73 4.79 -7.16
N THR A 172 13.00 4.52 -5.89
CA THR A 172 12.98 5.55 -4.83
C THR A 172 14.09 6.57 -5.06
N GLY A 173 13.75 7.88 -4.92
CA GLY A 173 14.71 8.97 -5.13
C GLY A 173 15.22 9.09 -6.57
N SER A 174 14.48 8.61 -7.56
CA SER A 174 14.89 8.59 -8.97
C SER A 174 14.49 9.83 -9.77
N LYS A 175 13.72 10.73 -9.18
CA LYS A 175 13.21 11.95 -9.83
C LYS A 175 13.36 13.17 -8.91
N THR A 176 13.43 14.34 -9.54
CA THR A 176 13.27 15.61 -8.83
C THR A 176 11.79 15.90 -8.54
N LEU A 177 11.49 16.90 -7.72
CA LEU A 177 10.11 17.37 -7.45
C LEU A 177 9.31 17.69 -8.73
N ASN A 178 9.99 18.11 -9.81
CA ASN A 178 9.36 18.38 -11.09
C ASN A 178 9.34 17.15 -12.03
N MET A 179 9.55 15.97 -11.49
CA MET A 179 9.61 14.69 -12.22
C MET A 179 10.69 14.63 -13.31
N HIS A 180 11.71 15.47 -13.23
CA HIS A 180 12.88 15.41 -14.11
C HIS A 180 13.85 14.32 -13.62
N VAL A 181 14.67 13.82 -14.53
CA VAL A 181 15.83 12.99 -14.15
C VAL A 181 16.83 13.91 -13.44
N PRO A 182 17.26 13.56 -12.21
CA PRO A 182 18.24 14.35 -11.49
C PRO A 182 19.61 14.31 -12.19
N LYS A 183 20.49 15.26 -11.89
CA LYS A 183 21.86 15.28 -12.40
C LYS A 183 22.74 14.22 -11.73
N GLU A 184 22.47 13.97 -10.46
CA GLU A 184 23.11 12.93 -9.68
C GLU A 184 22.37 11.61 -9.93
N LEU A 185 23.12 10.52 -9.95
CA LEU A 185 22.54 9.19 -10.17
C LEU A 185 21.73 8.75 -8.91
N PRO A 186 20.57 8.13 -9.11
CA PRO A 186 19.75 7.64 -8.01
C PRO A 186 20.40 6.44 -7.28
N PRO A 187 19.94 6.10 -6.07
CA PRO A 187 18.84 6.74 -5.34
C PRO A 187 19.29 8.02 -4.62
N ILE A 188 18.53 9.11 -4.75
CA ILE A 188 18.79 10.34 -4.00
C ILE A 188 17.95 10.30 -2.72
N VAL A 189 18.50 9.65 -1.71
CA VAL A 189 17.88 9.44 -0.40
C VAL A 189 18.92 9.64 0.70
N PRO A 190 18.70 10.50 1.71
CA PRO A 190 19.65 10.68 2.79
C PRO A 190 19.99 9.34 3.48
N GLY A 191 21.27 9.11 3.70
CA GLY A 191 21.78 7.93 4.41
C GLY A 191 21.77 6.63 3.61
N ILE A 192 21.38 6.64 2.34
CA ILE A 192 21.52 5.51 1.44
C ILE A 192 22.68 5.76 0.51
N ASN A 193 23.66 4.88 0.54
CA ASN A 193 24.82 4.88 -0.34
C ASN A 193 24.67 3.83 -1.42
N GLY A 194 25.23 4.12 -2.59
CA GLY A 194 25.13 3.29 -3.78
C GLY A 194 24.52 4.05 -4.94
N ILE A 195 24.75 3.55 -6.13
CA ILE A 195 24.30 4.17 -7.39
C ILE A 195 23.57 3.12 -8.21
N VAL A 196 22.39 3.47 -8.70
CA VAL A 196 21.70 2.67 -9.73
C VAL A 196 22.39 2.93 -11.06
N ALA A 197 23.27 2.02 -11.47
CA ALA A 197 24.05 2.12 -12.71
C ALA A 197 23.19 1.78 -13.94
N SER A 198 22.28 0.83 -13.80
CA SER A 198 21.35 0.43 -14.86
C SER A 198 20.10 -0.22 -14.26
N VAL A 199 19.06 -0.27 -15.07
CA VAL A 199 17.80 -0.91 -14.73
C VAL A 199 17.36 -1.86 -15.84
N GLU A 200 16.68 -2.93 -15.48
CA GLU A 200 16.08 -3.83 -16.45
C GLU A 200 14.68 -4.30 -16.02
N THR A 201 13.83 -4.47 -17.01
CA THR A 201 12.53 -5.10 -16.84
C THR A 201 12.62 -6.56 -17.23
N LEU A 202 12.29 -7.44 -16.31
CA LEU A 202 12.28 -8.86 -16.57
C LEU A 202 11.01 -9.25 -17.34
N ARG A 203 11.16 -10.24 -18.25
CA ARG A 203 10.01 -10.79 -18.97
C ARG A 203 9.09 -11.53 -17.99
N PRO A 204 7.79 -11.62 -18.31
CA PRO A 204 6.88 -12.44 -17.51
C PRO A 204 7.45 -13.86 -17.30
N ASN A 205 7.43 -14.33 -16.07
CA ASN A 205 7.98 -15.62 -15.63
C ASN A 205 9.53 -15.72 -15.68
N ALA A 206 10.25 -14.66 -16.02
CA ALA A 206 11.69 -14.61 -15.83
C ALA A 206 12.02 -14.20 -14.40
N SER A 207 13.09 -14.76 -13.85
CA SER A 207 13.61 -14.40 -12.54
C SER A 207 15.13 -14.50 -12.54
N ILE A 208 15.75 -13.75 -11.64
CA ILE A 208 17.20 -13.77 -11.39
C ILE A 208 17.39 -14.21 -9.95
N SER A 209 18.08 -15.31 -9.73
CA SER A 209 18.28 -15.89 -8.41
C SER A 209 19.24 -15.06 -7.55
N ILE A 210 19.02 -15.09 -6.25
CA ILE A 210 19.86 -14.45 -5.24
C ILE A 210 20.55 -15.58 -4.44
N GLU A 211 21.82 -15.38 -4.09
CA GLU A 211 22.67 -16.42 -3.46
C GLU A 211 22.08 -17.03 -2.19
N GLU A 212 21.53 -16.23 -1.29
CA GLU A 212 20.94 -16.72 -0.02
C GLU A 212 19.45 -17.13 -0.15
N GLY A 213 18.91 -17.12 -1.35
CA GLY A 213 17.55 -17.56 -1.68
C GLY A 213 16.60 -16.42 -1.97
N GLY A 214 15.66 -16.71 -2.84
CA GLY A 214 14.75 -15.73 -3.41
C GLY A 214 15.10 -15.41 -4.87
N ASN A 215 14.32 -14.53 -5.47
CA ASN A 215 14.52 -14.13 -6.86
C ASN A 215 14.05 -12.70 -7.08
N PHE A 216 14.79 -11.97 -7.91
CA PHE A 216 14.24 -10.77 -8.54
C PHE A 216 13.24 -11.15 -9.61
N ILE A 217 12.12 -10.45 -9.62
CA ILE A 217 11.04 -10.57 -10.60
C ILE A 217 10.62 -9.19 -11.07
N CYS A 218 10.06 -9.08 -12.25
CA CYS A 218 9.50 -7.85 -12.84
C CYS A 218 10.53 -6.75 -13.10
N TRP A 219 11.24 -6.28 -12.10
CA TRP A 219 12.15 -5.14 -12.15
C TRP A 219 13.42 -5.41 -11.35
N MET A 220 14.55 -5.02 -11.89
CA MET A 220 15.84 -5.10 -11.24
C MET A 220 16.65 -3.82 -11.44
N GLU A 221 17.26 -3.34 -10.37
CA GLU A 221 18.21 -2.24 -10.36
C GLU A 221 19.61 -2.79 -10.08
N ASN A 222 20.54 -2.54 -11.00
CA ASN A 222 21.93 -2.89 -10.80
C ASN A 222 22.61 -1.79 -10.01
N LEU A 223 23.01 -2.10 -8.78
CA LEU A 223 23.64 -1.19 -7.85
C LEU A 223 25.16 -1.29 -7.93
N VAL A 224 25.85 -0.15 -7.88
CA VAL A 224 27.32 -0.05 -7.78
C VAL A 224 27.68 0.94 -6.66
N ASP A 225 28.93 0.92 -6.24
CA ASP A 225 29.48 1.80 -5.21
C ASP A 225 28.70 1.73 -3.88
N CYS A 226 28.23 0.53 -3.53
CA CYS A 226 27.54 0.26 -2.27
C CYS A 226 28.55 0.00 -1.14
N ASP A 227 28.33 0.59 0.02
CA ASP A 227 29.24 0.41 1.18
C ASP A 227 29.17 -1.00 1.77
N ASN A 228 27.98 -1.60 1.83
CA ASN A 228 27.78 -2.93 2.41
C ASN A 228 26.80 -3.70 1.51
N VAL A 229 27.28 -4.71 0.83
CA VAL A 229 26.44 -5.63 0.06
C VAL A 229 26.08 -6.79 0.98
N ILE A 230 24.77 -7.01 1.18
CA ILE A 230 24.22 -8.11 1.98
C ILE A 230 23.93 -9.31 1.07
N GLU A 231 23.42 -9.04 -0.13
CA GLU A 231 22.97 -10.05 -1.09
C GLU A 231 23.46 -9.73 -2.48
N GLN A 232 23.81 -10.74 -3.24
CA GLN A 232 24.17 -10.65 -4.65
C GLN A 232 23.35 -11.63 -5.48
N CYS A 233 23.25 -11.35 -6.78
CA CYS A 233 22.70 -12.32 -7.70
C CYS A 233 23.71 -13.44 -8.00
N ASP A 234 23.23 -14.63 -8.38
CA ASP A 234 24.06 -15.77 -8.75
C ASP A 234 25.03 -15.45 -9.92
N ASP A 235 24.73 -14.41 -10.71
CA ASP A 235 25.57 -13.94 -11.81
C ASP A 235 26.55 -12.81 -11.41
N GLY A 236 26.65 -12.50 -10.12
CA GLY A 236 27.58 -11.52 -9.54
C GLY A 236 27.12 -10.06 -9.61
N ARG A 237 25.86 -9.83 -9.93
CA ARG A 237 25.25 -8.48 -9.92
C ARG A 237 24.63 -8.13 -8.59
#